data_048a3208668924e78231ca003291d52f
#
_entry.id   048a3208668924e78231ca003291d52f
#
_cell.length_a   1.000
_cell.length_b   1.000
_cell.length_c   1.000
_cell.angle_alpha   90.00
_cell.angle_beta   90.00
_cell.angle_gamma   90.00
#
_symmetry.space_group_name_H-M   'P 1'
#
loop_
_entity.id
_entity.type
_entity.pdbx_description
1 polymer ?
#
loop_
_entity_poly.entity_id
_entity_poly.type
_entity_poly.pdbx_seq_one_letter_code
_entity_poly.pdbx_strand_id
1 'polypeptide(L)'
;MSKWKAKIFDISSIGIADVLSSGIASIFWLYIATTIGPEKYGEITYLLSIATLASGLSLLGSNYTLMIYSAKKIQIQSTLFLLTSIVGFVAALTVFFFFVDIGLSLIILGYIILALVTSDLLGRKLYKTYSKYVILQKILMVVFGIGFYYILKEPGILLGISLSYFPLIKELIKRFKENKIDFKLLVEKKNFIFNNFALNILGTAYSSLDKLIIAPLLGFVILGNYSLALQFFTLMSILPTVIQKYIIPQEATGNDNLKLKKIIILISVGIAVLGSTLGSIAISYIIPKFETSEEIIRVVSWAIIPVTINGVYYYPKFWAKEMNRHIVFSTTTTVSIQILGIVTLGSMFGIFGIAISLVIAISGGVCYSFIADKYLQKYS
;
A
#
# COMPACT_ATOMS: atom_id res chain seq x y z
N MET A 1 34.31 -9.61 -1.73
CA MET A 1 33.23 -9.16 -0.82
C MET A 1 32.61 -10.40 -0.18
N SER A 2 32.54 -10.51 1.16
CA SER A 2 31.96 -11.69 1.79
C SER A 2 30.48 -11.81 1.39
N LYS A 3 29.97 -13.05 1.24
CA LYS A 3 28.55 -13.34 0.92
C LYS A 3 27.57 -12.57 1.84
N TRP A 4 28.00 -12.25 3.05
CA TRP A 4 27.23 -11.51 4.06
C TRP A 4 27.12 -10.01 3.71
N LYS A 5 28.20 -9.37 3.26
CA LYS A 5 28.17 -7.95 2.82
C LYS A 5 27.31 -7.76 1.58
N ALA A 6 27.33 -8.70 0.63
CA ALA A 6 26.44 -8.67 -0.54
C ALA A 6 24.97 -8.79 -0.13
N LYS A 7 24.64 -9.67 0.83
CA LYS A 7 23.26 -9.86 1.31
C LYS A 7 22.71 -8.64 2.06
N ILE A 8 23.54 -7.97 2.87
CA ILE A 8 23.16 -6.71 3.53
C ILE A 8 22.97 -5.61 2.50
N PHE A 9 23.84 -5.51 1.50
CA PHE A 9 23.72 -4.52 0.43
C PHE A 9 22.44 -4.72 -0.40
N ASP A 10 22.05 -5.96 -0.68
CA ASP A 10 20.82 -6.30 -1.42
C ASP A 10 19.56 -5.91 -0.63
N ILE A 11 19.50 -6.22 0.67
CA ILE A 11 18.37 -5.86 1.54
C ILE A 11 18.29 -4.34 1.75
N SER A 12 19.44 -3.68 1.94
CA SER A 12 19.50 -2.23 2.06
C SER A 12 19.05 -1.53 0.78
N SER A 13 19.35 -2.09 -0.41
CA SER A 13 18.94 -1.49 -1.68
C SER A 13 17.42 -1.47 -1.87
N ILE A 14 16.70 -2.53 -1.44
CA ILE A 14 15.23 -2.56 -1.45
C ILE A 14 14.68 -1.52 -0.47
N GLY A 15 15.17 -1.54 0.78
CA GLY A 15 14.71 -0.62 1.81
C GLY A 15 14.93 0.84 1.43
N ILE A 16 16.09 1.20 0.88
CA ILE A 16 16.39 2.55 0.40
C ILE A 16 15.48 2.92 -0.79
N ALA A 17 15.28 2.00 -1.74
CA ALA A 17 14.40 2.26 -2.88
C ALA A 17 12.96 2.53 -2.44
N ASP A 18 12.44 1.75 -1.50
CA ASP A 18 11.08 1.93 -0.99
C ASP A 18 10.92 3.25 -0.21
N VAL A 19 11.90 3.62 0.61
CA VAL A 19 11.92 4.91 1.35
C VAL A 19 11.98 6.08 0.38
N LEU A 20 12.92 6.05 -0.59
CA LEU A 20 13.04 7.10 -1.59
C LEU A 20 11.78 7.23 -2.44
N SER A 21 11.23 6.11 -2.89
CA SER A 21 10.00 6.08 -3.70
C SER A 21 8.81 6.63 -2.93
N SER A 22 8.67 6.28 -1.64
CA SER A 22 7.63 6.82 -0.76
C SER A 22 7.82 8.32 -0.53
N GLY A 23 9.04 8.78 -0.30
CA GLY A 23 9.35 10.21 -0.14
C GLY A 23 9.02 11.01 -1.40
N ILE A 24 9.45 10.55 -2.58
CA ILE A 24 9.15 11.19 -3.88
C ILE A 24 7.63 11.24 -4.09
N ALA A 25 6.91 10.14 -3.85
CA ALA A 25 5.46 10.10 -3.98
C ALA A 25 4.77 11.06 -3.01
N SER A 26 5.23 11.14 -1.76
CA SER A 26 4.65 12.03 -0.75
C SER A 26 4.82 13.50 -1.12
N ILE A 27 6.00 13.89 -1.57
CA ILE A 27 6.26 15.27 -2.04
C ILE A 27 5.35 15.60 -3.24
N PHE A 28 5.21 14.68 -4.19
CA PHE A 28 4.30 14.86 -5.32
C PHE A 28 2.86 15.10 -4.86
N TRP A 29 2.35 14.25 -3.98
CA TRP A 29 0.96 14.36 -3.51
C TRP A 29 0.71 15.59 -2.66
N LEU A 30 1.68 16.02 -1.85
CA LEU A 30 1.62 17.29 -1.12
C LEU A 30 1.56 18.46 -2.09
N TYR A 31 2.42 18.48 -3.12
CA TYR A 31 2.40 19.50 -4.15
C TYR A 31 1.06 19.55 -4.91
N ILE A 32 0.54 18.41 -5.34
CA ILE A 32 -0.76 18.33 -6.03
C ILE A 32 -1.88 18.84 -5.10
N ALA A 33 -1.91 18.43 -3.83
CA ALA A 33 -2.89 18.90 -2.87
C ALA A 33 -2.91 20.43 -2.74
N THR A 34 -1.73 21.08 -2.59
CA THR A 34 -1.65 22.54 -2.51
C THR A 34 -2.21 23.24 -3.75
N THR A 35 -2.03 22.59 -4.91
CA THR A 35 -2.35 23.17 -6.21
C THR A 35 -3.84 23.11 -6.52
N ILE A 36 -4.47 21.91 -6.36
CA ILE A 36 -5.85 21.67 -6.81
C ILE A 36 -6.91 21.85 -5.70
N GLY A 37 -6.50 21.86 -4.43
CA GLY A 37 -7.39 22.00 -3.28
C GLY A 37 -8.11 20.70 -2.89
N PRO A 38 -8.88 20.74 -1.76
CA PRO A 38 -9.39 19.51 -1.13
C PRO A 38 -10.40 18.75 -1.97
N GLU A 39 -11.32 19.43 -2.64
CA GLU A 39 -12.38 18.78 -3.43
C GLU A 39 -11.81 17.98 -4.59
N LYS A 40 -10.98 18.62 -5.43
CA LYS A 40 -10.35 17.95 -6.59
C LYS A 40 -9.33 16.89 -6.15
N TYR A 41 -8.64 17.11 -5.05
CA TYR A 41 -7.76 16.11 -4.46
C TYR A 41 -8.56 14.88 -3.97
N GLY A 42 -9.73 15.10 -3.37
CA GLY A 42 -10.66 14.05 -2.98
C GLY A 42 -11.19 13.25 -4.19
N GLU A 43 -11.61 13.94 -5.28
CA GLU A 43 -12.03 13.28 -6.52
C GLU A 43 -10.92 12.37 -7.08
N ILE A 44 -9.69 12.89 -7.19
CA ILE A 44 -8.56 12.10 -7.71
C ILE A 44 -8.25 10.90 -6.81
N THR A 45 -8.25 11.07 -5.50
CA THR A 45 -7.97 9.95 -4.57
C THR A 45 -9.09 8.91 -4.58
N TYR A 46 -10.35 9.31 -4.79
CA TYR A 46 -11.46 8.40 -5.03
C TYR A 46 -11.27 7.56 -6.30
N LEU A 47 -10.96 8.21 -7.42
CA LEU A 47 -10.70 7.54 -8.70
C LEU A 47 -9.50 6.57 -8.59
N LEU A 48 -8.42 6.98 -7.94
CA LEU A 48 -7.27 6.11 -7.67
C LEU A 48 -7.62 4.91 -6.79
N SER A 49 -8.58 5.05 -5.87
CA SER A 49 -9.06 3.94 -5.04
C SER A 49 -9.86 2.94 -5.87
N ILE A 50 -10.66 3.40 -6.86
CA ILE A 50 -11.30 2.55 -7.86
C ILE A 50 -10.26 1.80 -8.68
N ALA A 51 -9.24 2.51 -9.20
CA ALA A 51 -8.15 1.88 -9.95
C ALA A 51 -7.40 0.82 -9.12
N THR A 52 -7.17 1.11 -7.84
CA THR A 52 -6.51 0.18 -6.91
C THR A 52 -7.36 -1.08 -6.70
N LEU A 53 -8.67 -0.95 -6.48
CA LEU A 53 -9.57 -2.10 -6.35
C LEU A 53 -9.65 -2.91 -7.65
N ALA A 54 -9.87 -2.24 -8.78
CA ALA A 54 -9.99 -2.90 -10.07
C ALA A 54 -8.71 -3.67 -10.44
N SER A 55 -7.53 -3.06 -10.23
CA SER A 55 -6.25 -3.72 -10.45
C SER A 55 -6.00 -4.87 -9.46
N GLY A 56 -6.33 -4.69 -8.19
CA GLY A 56 -6.19 -5.73 -7.16
C GLY A 56 -7.03 -6.96 -7.46
N LEU A 57 -8.28 -6.79 -7.89
CA LEU A 57 -9.14 -7.87 -8.34
C LEU A 57 -8.58 -8.55 -9.59
N SER A 58 -8.07 -7.76 -10.54
CA SER A 58 -7.52 -8.27 -11.80
C SER A 58 -6.22 -9.05 -11.64
N LEU A 59 -5.45 -8.79 -10.57
CA LEU A 59 -4.22 -9.53 -10.29
C LEU A 59 -4.44 -11.00 -9.92
N LEU A 60 -5.65 -11.39 -9.49
CA LEU A 60 -5.98 -12.78 -9.16
C LEU A 60 -4.96 -13.46 -8.22
N GLY A 61 -4.31 -12.69 -7.32
CA GLY A 61 -3.26 -13.19 -6.43
C GLY A 61 -1.91 -13.43 -7.10
N SER A 62 -1.74 -12.99 -8.35
CA SER A 62 -0.52 -13.24 -9.12
C SER A 62 0.72 -12.56 -8.53
N ASN A 63 0.59 -11.44 -7.83
CA ASN A 63 1.70 -10.73 -7.20
C ASN A 63 2.45 -11.63 -6.19
N TYR A 64 1.77 -12.22 -5.22
CA TYR A 64 2.38 -13.15 -4.25
C TYR A 64 2.81 -14.46 -4.89
N THR A 65 1.98 -14.99 -5.80
CA THR A 65 2.26 -16.23 -6.52
C THR A 65 3.55 -16.10 -7.34
N LEU A 66 3.72 -15.02 -8.10
CA LEU A 66 4.92 -14.77 -8.89
C LEU A 66 6.16 -14.64 -8.01
N MET A 67 6.09 -13.87 -6.92
CA MET A 67 7.23 -13.71 -6.03
C MET A 67 7.73 -15.05 -5.50
N ILE A 68 6.83 -15.95 -5.12
CA ILE A 68 7.18 -17.27 -4.57
C ILE A 68 7.64 -18.23 -5.67
N TYR A 69 6.92 -18.31 -6.79
CA TYR A 69 7.24 -19.28 -7.83
C TYR A 69 8.45 -18.88 -8.67
N SER A 70 8.69 -17.59 -8.87
CA SER A 70 9.94 -17.12 -9.47
C SER A 70 11.16 -17.45 -8.57
N ALA A 71 11.02 -17.35 -7.24
CA ALA A 71 12.05 -17.77 -6.31
C ALA A 71 12.32 -19.29 -6.37
N LYS A 72 11.27 -20.10 -6.56
CA LYS A 72 11.34 -21.56 -6.73
C LYS A 72 11.67 -22.01 -8.17
N LYS A 73 11.86 -21.07 -9.10
CA LYS A 73 12.12 -21.32 -10.54
C LYS A 73 10.98 -22.10 -11.23
N ILE A 74 9.75 -22.00 -10.75
CA ILE A 74 8.56 -22.59 -11.37
C ILE A 74 8.10 -21.65 -12.50
N GLN A 75 8.04 -22.15 -13.73
CA GLN A 75 7.84 -21.36 -14.96
C GLN A 75 6.34 -21.07 -15.23
N ILE A 76 5.68 -20.34 -14.35
CA ILE A 76 4.26 -19.97 -14.47
C ILE A 76 4.05 -18.50 -14.91
N GLN A 77 5.14 -17.73 -15.03
CA GLN A 77 5.09 -16.27 -15.18
C GLN A 77 4.27 -15.84 -16.39
N SER A 78 4.57 -16.41 -17.58
CA SER A 78 3.91 -16.01 -18.83
C SER A 78 2.40 -16.29 -18.81
N THR A 79 1.99 -17.40 -18.18
CA THR A 79 0.57 -17.74 -18.03
C THR A 79 -0.16 -16.75 -17.10
N LEU A 80 0.44 -16.40 -15.97
CA LEU A 80 -0.12 -15.41 -15.06
C LEU A 80 -0.14 -14.01 -15.68
N PHE A 81 0.92 -13.62 -16.39
CA PHE A 81 0.97 -12.34 -17.10
C PHE A 81 -0.13 -12.22 -18.14
N LEU A 82 -0.36 -13.28 -18.94
CA LEU A 82 -1.44 -13.30 -19.92
C LEU A 82 -2.81 -13.17 -19.26
N LEU A 83 -3.09 -14.03 -18.28
CA LEU A 83 -4.39 -14.07 -17.60
C LEU A 83 -4.72 -12.72 -16.95
N THR A 84 -3.79 -12.20 -16.15
CA THR A 84 -4.00 -10.91 -15.46
C THR A 84 -4.07 -9.73 -16.41
N SER A 85 -3.34 -9.77 -17.54
CA SER A 85 -3.44 -8.72 -18.56
C SER A 85 -4.80 -8.71 -19.24
N ILE A 86 -5.38 -9.89 -19.54
CA ILE A 86 -6.72 -10.00 -20.12
C ILE A 86 -7.77 -9.49 -19.13
N VAL A 87 -7.75 -9.99 -17.89
CA VAL A 87 -8.72 -9.55 -16.86
C VAL A 87 -8.55 -8.07 -16.56
N GLY A 88 -7.32 -7.57 -16.48
CA GLY A 88 -7.02 -6.16 -16.28
C GLY A 88 -7.48 -5.27 -17.43
N PHE A 89 -7.36 -5.73 -18.67
CA PHE A 89 -7.88 -5.01 -19.83
C PHE A 89 -9.40 -4.91 -19.80
N VAL A 90 -10.10 -6.00 -19.46
CA VAL A 90 -11.56 -6.01 -19.29
C VAL A 90 -11.96 -5.05 -18.16
N ALA A 91 -11.27 -5.07 -17.02
CA ALA A 91 -11.53 -4.15 -15.90
C ALA A 91 -11.29 -2.68 -16.30
N ALA A 92 -10.20 -2.39 -17.02
CA ALA A 92 -9.90 -1.05 -17.54
C ALA A 92 -10.97 -0.55 -18.52
N LEU A 93 -11.43 -1.40 -19.43
CA LEU A 93 -12.55 -1.08 -20.32
C LEU A 93 -13.85 -0.83 -19.55
N THR A 94 -14.17 -1.67 -18.59
CA THR A 94 -15.37 -1.49 -17.75
C THR A 94 -15.32 -0.15 -17.04
N VAL A 95 -14.19 0.19 -16.40
CA VAL A 95 -14.04 1.49 -15.72
C VAL A 95 -14.08 2.64 -16.70
N PHE A 96 -13.53 2.48 -17.92
CA PHE A 96 -13.64 3.51 -18.97
C PHE A 96 -15.08 3.80 -19.35
N PHE A 97 -15.92 2.79 -19.52
CA PHE A 97 -17.34 2.99 -19.87
C PHE A 97 -18.14 3.70 -18.78
N PHE A 98 -17.77 3.50 -17.48
CA PHE A 98 -18.46 4.17 -16.37
C PHE A 98 -17.98 5.60 -16.11
N PHE A 99 -16.69 5.87 -16.25
CA PHE A 99 -16.08 7.14 -15.86
C PHE A 99 -15.64 8.01 -17.03
N VAL A 100 -15.55 7.45 -18.24
CA VAL A 100 -15.09 8.12 -19.47
C VAL A 100 -13.72 8.80 -19.28
N ASP A 101 -12.86 8.22 -18.44
CA ASP A 101 -11.53 8.72 -18.14
C ASP A 101 -10.45 7.71 -18.60
N ILE A 102 -9.71 8.09 -19.63
CA ILE A 102 -8.64 7.26 -20.20
C ILE A 102 -7.44 7.14 -19.26
N GLY A 103 -7.12 8.21 -18.52
CA GLY A 103 -6.02 8.23 -17.54
C GLY A 103 -6.27 7.21 -16.42
N LEU A 104 -7.49 7.20 -15.87
CA LEU A 104 -7.94 6.24 -14.87
C LEU A 104 -7.83 4.80 -15.36
N SER A 105 -8.33 4.54 -16.57
CA SER A 105 -8.30 3.20 -17.18
C SER A 105 -6.86 2.71 -17.41
N LEU A 106 -5.98 3.57 -17.87
CA LEU A 106 -4.57 3.26 -18.07
C LEU A 106 -3.82 3.06 -16.74
N ILE A 107 -4.22 3.74 -15.66
CA ILE A 107 -3.65 3.52 -14.32
C ILE A 107 -3.92 2.09 -13.84
N ILE A 108 -5.11 1.51 -14.11
CA ILE A 108 -5.42 0.12 -13.76
C ILE A 108 -4.39 -0.83 -14.40
N LEU A 109 -4.14 -0.66 -15.69
CA LEU A 109 -3.12 -1.44 -16.40
C LEU A 109 -1.71 -1.19 -15.85
N GLY A 110 -1.39 0.08 -15.56
CA GLY A 110 -0.12 0.47 -14.95
C GLY A 110 0.14 -0.20 -13.60
N TYR A 111 -0.86 -0.25 -12.72
CA TYR A 111 -0.78 -0.93 -11.42
C TYR A 111 -0.55 -2.43 -11.58
N ILE A 112 -1.25 -3.07 -12.51
CA ILE A 112 -1.07 -4.49 -12.82
C ILE A 112 0.36 -4.74 -13.33
N ILE A 113 0.83 -3.96 -14.29
CA ILE A 113 2.18 -4.10 -14.86
C ILE A 113 3.25 -3.92 -13.77
N LEU A 114 3.10 -2.90 -12.92
CA LEU A 114 4.03 -2.68 -11.81
C LEU A 114 4.04 -3.87 -10.85
N ALA A 115 2.88 -4.36 -10.44
CA ALA A 115 2.76 -5.48 -9.51
C ALA A 115 3.38 -6.77 -10.07
N LEU A 116 3.11 -7.11 -11.34
CA LEU A 116 3.63 -8.30 -11.98
C LEU A 116 5.16 -8.25 -12.14
N VAL A 117 5.68 -7.13 -12.66
CA VAL A 117 7.12 -6.96 -12.91
C VAL A 117 7.89 -6.94 -11.59
N THR A 118 7.43 -6.17 -10.60
CA THR A 118 8.14 -6.05 -9.32
C THR A 118 8.12 -7.35 -8.53
N SER A 119 7.02 -8.10 -8.56
CA SER A 119 6.92 -9.41 -7.89
C SER A 119 7.84 -10.45 -8.51
N ASP A 120 7.94 -10.50 -9.85
CA ASP A 120 8.87 -11.41 -10.53
C ASP A 120 10.34 -11.03 -10.25
N LEU A 121 10.67 -9.73 -10.30
CA LEU A 121 12.01 -9.24 -9.98
C LEU A 121 12.43 -9.58 -8.54
N LEU A 122 11.54 -9.39 -7.58
CA LEU A 122 11.79 -9.74 -6.17
C LEU A 122 11.97 -11.25 -5.98
N GLY A 123 11.10 -12.06 -6.60
CA GLY A 123 11.20 -13.51 -6.56
C GLY A 123 12.52 -14.02 -7.13
N ARG A 124 13.01 -13.44 -8.21
CA ARG A 124 14.30 -13.75 -8.83
C ARG A 124 15.50 -13.10 -8.12
N LYS A 125 15.29 -12.34 -7.05
CA LYS A 125 16.32 -11.60 -6.31
C LYS A 125 17.09 -10.58 -7.17
N LEU A 126 16.42 -10.00 -8.17
CA LEU A 126 16.96 -8.96 -9.04
C LEU A 126 16.75 -7.57 -8.44
N TYR A 127 17.23 -7.38 -7.21
CA TYR A 127 16.93 -6.22 -6.37
C TYR A 127 17.36 -4.88 -6.98
N LYS A 128 18.52 -4.84 -7.65
CA LYS A 128 18.98 -3.62 -8.33
C LYS A 128 18.02 -3.19 -9.46
N THR A 129 17.49 -4.16 -10.21
CA THR A 129 16.55 -3.91 -11.30
C THR A 129 15.20 -3.48 -10.72
N TYR A 130 14.74 -4.10 -9.64
CA TYR A 130 13.57 -3.70 -8.87
C TYR A 130 13.69 -2.24 -8.42
N SER A 131 14.76 -1.88 -7.70
CA SER A 131 14.99 -0.53 -7.18
C SER A 131 15.01 0.50 -8.29
N LYS A 132 15.68 0.19 -9.41
CA LYS A 132 15.73 1.07 -10.60
C LYS A 132 14.33 1.37 -11.13
N TYR A 133 13.48 0.35 -11.34
CA TYR A 133 12.17 0.56 -11.94
C TYR A 133 11.20 1.24 -10.98
N VAL A 134 11.24 0.91 -9.69
CA VAL A 134 10.37 1.53 -8.69
C VAL A 134 10.69 3.03 -8.53
N ILE A 135 11.97 3.39 -8.42
CA ILE A 135 12.38 4.80 -8.32
C ILE A 135 12.09 5.54 -9.63
N LEU A 136 12.45 4.95 -10.78
CA LEU A 136 12.19 5.57 -12.09
C LEU A 136 10.71 5.85 -12.30
N GLN A 137 9.82 4.90 -11.96
CA GLN A 137 8.38 5.09 -12.05
C GLN A 137 7.92 6.28 -11.20
N LYS A 138 8.44 6.45 -9.96
CA LYS A 138 8.07 7.59 -9.11
C LYS A 138 8.59 8.92 -9.64
N ILE A 139 9.80 8.95 -10.18
CA ILE A 139 10.33 10.16 -10.83
C ILE A 139 9.46 10.54 -12.04
N LEU A 140 9.13 9.56 -12.90
CA LEU A 140 8.28 9.81 -14.06
C LEU A 140 6.86 10.22 -13.66
N MET A 141 6.31 9.66 -12.57
CA MET A 141 5.03 10.08 -12.00
C MET A 141 5.04 11.57 -11.65
N VAL A 142 6.10 12.07 -11.03
CA VAL A 142 6.27 13.48 -10.72
C VAL A 142 6.35 14.31 -12.01
N VAL A 143 7.25 13.94 -12.92
CA VAL A 143 7.49 14.69 -14.16
C VAL A 143 6.23 14.74 -15.04
N PHE A 144 5.62 13.58 -15.29
CA PHE A 144 4.44 13.54 -16.15
C PHE A 144 3.19 14.03 -15.43
N GLY A 145 3.01 13.70 -14.15
CA GLY A 145 1.83 14.15 -13.38
C GLY A 145 1.78 15.68 -13.28
N ILE A 146 2.90 16.33 -12.97
CA ILE A 146 2.99 17.80 -12.94
C ILE A 146 2.93 18.36 -14.35
N GLY A 147 3.71 17.81 -15.29
CA GLY A 147 3.77 18.31 -16.67
C GLY A 147 2.40 18.31 -17.36
N PHE A 148 1.68 17.20 -17.28
CA PHE A 148 0.34 17.08 -17.87
C PHE A 148 -0.72 17.89 -17.11
N TYR A 149 -0.55 18.11 -15.79
CA TYR A 149 -1.42 19.02 -15.05
C TYR A 149 -1.37 20.45 -15.63
N TYR A 150 -0.20 20.95 -15.98
CA TYR A 150 -0.10 22.29 -16.59
C TYR A 150 -0.73 22.38 -17.99
N ILE A 151 -0.82 21.28 -18.72
CA ILE A 151 -1.41 21.22 -20.06
C ILE A 151 -2.92 20.97 -20.02
N LEU A 152 -3.37 19.97 -19.22
CA LEU A 152 -4.73 19.44 -19.23
C LEU A 152 -5.50 19.64 -17.92
N LYS A 153 -4.88 20.34 -16.94
CA LYS A 153 -5.41 20.52 -15.59
C LYS A 153 -5.60 19.16 -14.86
N GLU A 154 -6.67 19.00 -14.08
CA GLU A 154 -6.90 17.83 -13.23
C GLU A 154 -6.89 16.49 -14.01
N PRO A 155 -7.54 16.35 -15.17
CA PRO A 155 -7.45 15.12 -15.97
C PRO A 155 -6.02 14.75 -16.37
N GLY A 156 -5.16 15.77 -16.56
CA GLY A 156 -3.75 15.57 -16.88
C GLY A 156 -2.97 14.84 -15.79
N ILE A 157 -3.36 14.96 -14.53
CA ILE A 157 -2.70 14.28 -13.41
C ILE A 157 -2.82 12.76 -13.57
N LEU A 158 -4.03 12.26 -13.81
CA LEU A 158 -4.27 10.81 -13.98
C LEU A 158 -3.56 10.28 -15.24
N LEU A 159 -3.64 11.02 -16.34
CA LEU A 159 -2.94 10.66 -17.57
C LEU A 159 -1.41 10.63 -17.36
N GLY A 160 -0.86 11.63 -16.69
CA GLY A 160 0.58 11.70 -16.40
C GLY A 160 1.04 10.55 -15.50
N ILE A 161 0.27 10.23 -14.45
CA ILE A 161 0.53 9.06 -13.59
C ILE A 161 0.51 7.77 -14.41
N SER A 162 -0.47 7.58 -15.29
CA SER A 162 -0.57 6.37 -16.11
C SER A 162 0.64 6.18 -17.03
N LEU A 163 1.14 7.25 -17.64
CA LEU A 163 2.31 7.19 -18.51
C LEU A 163 3.61 6.89 -17.77
N SER A 164 3.67 7.11 -16.46
CA SER A 164 4.86 6.77 -15.65
C SER A 164 5.20 5.28 -15.62
N TYR A 165 4.24 4.41 -15.96
CA TYR A 165 4.44 2.95 -16.03
C TYR A 165 5.04 2.47 -17.35
N PHE A 166 5.15 3.33 -18.37
CA PHE A 166 5.66 2.98 -19.69
C PHE A 166 7.00 2.21 -19.70
N PRO A 167 8.02 2.56 -18.89
CA PRO A 167 9.28 1.82 -18.89
C PRO A 167 9.15 0.35 -18.45
N LEU A 168 8.13 0.04 -17.64
CA LEU A 168 7.87 -1.32 -17.15
C LEU A 168 7.29 -2.23 -18.23
N ILE A 169 6.67 -1.69 -19.28
CA ILE A 169 6.13 -2.47 -20.41
C ILE A 169 7.25 -3.27 -21.08
N LYS A 170 8.41 -2.64 -21.29
CA LYS A 170 9.58 -3.33 -21.87
C LYS A 170 10.00 -4.54 -21.03
N GLU A 171 10.04 -4.37 -19.72
CA GLU A 171 10.42 -5.46 -18.81
C GLU A 171 9.32 -6.55 -18.77
N LEU A 172 8.04 -6.16 -18.78
CA LEU A 172 6.91 -7.09 -18.86
C LEU A 172 7.01 -7.98 -20.11
N ILE A 173 7.19 -7.37 -21.29
CA ILE A 173 7.30 -8.09 -22.57
C ILE A 173 8.50 -9.03 -22.57
N LYS A 174 9.65 -8.57 -22.06
CA LYS A 174 10.83 -9.40 -21.92
C LYS A 174 10.54 -10.65 -21.08
N ARG A 175 9.91 -10.49 -19.91
CA ARG A 175 9.58 -11.58 -18.99
C ARG A 175 8.49 -12.50 -19.54
N PHE A 176 7.51 -11.93 -20.24
CA PHE A 176 6.47 -12.71 -20.90
C PHE A 176 7.02 -13.69 -21.93
N LYS A 177 8.08 -13.31 -22.65
CA LYS A 177 8.70 -14.14 -23.70
C LYS A 177 9.65 -15.23 -23.17
N GLU A 178 9.99 -15.21 -21.88
CA GLU A 178 10.94 -16.16 -21.31
C GLU A 178 10.39 -17.58 -21.18
N ASN A 179 9.11 -17.74 -20.97
CA ASN A 179 8.47 -19.03 -20.74
C ASN A 179 7.29 -19.26 -21.68
N LYS A 180 6.95 -20.53 -21.90
CA LYS A 180 5.73 -20.91 -22.61
C LYS A 180 4.52 -20.75 -21.70
N ILE A 181 3.35 -20.49 -22.31
CA ILE A 181 2.08 -20.48 -21.60
C ILE A 181 1.70 -21.91 -21.25
N ASP A 182 1.41 -22.17 -19.98
CA ASP A 182 1.05 -23.48 -19.46
C ASP A 182 -0.18 -23.37 -18.54
N PHE A 183 -1.37 -23.59 -19.11
CA PHE A 183 -2.60 -23.61 -18.34
C PHE A 183 -2.76 -24.85 -17.46
N LYS A 184 -2.08 -25.97 -17.79
CA LYS A 184 -2.11 -27.18 -16.96
C LYS A 184 -1.44 -26.92 -15.61
N LEU A 185 -0.28 -26.27 -15.64
CA LEU A 185 0.42 -25.84 -14.43
C LEU A 185 -0.40 -24.85 -13.61
N LEU A 186 -1.17 -23.94 -14.27
CA LEU A 186 -2.07 -23.03 -13.58
C LEU A 186 -3.14 -23.79 -12.78
N VAL A 187 -3.78 -24.78 -13.42
CA VAL A 187 -4.83 -25.61 -12.78
C VAL A 187 -4.24 -26.44 -11.63
N GLU A 188 -3.04 -26.99 -11.80
CA GLU A 188 -2.35 -27.73 -10.74
C GLU A 188 -2.08 -26.85 -9.50
N LYS A 189 -1.75 -25.60 -9.70
CA LYS A 189 -1.43 -24.63 -8.62
C LYS A 189 -2.61 -23.76 -8.17
N LYS A 190 -3.83 -24.02 -8.64
CA LYS A 190 -5.01 -23.18 -8.41
C LYS A 190 -5.29 -22.86 -6.94
N ASN A 191 -5.14 -23.83 -6.04
CA ASN A 191 -5.40 -23.62 -4.61
C ASN A 191 -4.45 -22.60 -3.98
N PHE A 192 -3.18 -22.64 -4.37
CA PHE A 192 -2.19 -21.67 -3.91
C PHE A 192 -2.48 -20.27 -4.46
N ILE A 193 -2.84 -20.18 -5.74
CA ILE A 193 -3.22 -18.92 -6.41
C ILE A 193 -4.46 -18.32 -5.76
N PHE A 194 -5.48 -19.15 -5.49
CA PHE A 194 -6.71 -18.71 -4.84
C PHE A 194 -6.49 -18.19 -3.41
N ASN A 195 -5.65 -18.85 -2.62
CA ASN A 195 -5.29 -18.36 -1.29
C ASN A 195 -4.58 -17.00 -1.36
N ASN A 196 -3.68 -16.81 -2.31
CA ASN A 196 -3.01 -15.53 -2.54
C ASN A 196 -3.97 -14.46 -3.05
N PHE A 197 -4.99 -14.84 -3.83
CA PHE A 197 -6.05 -13.94 -4.26
C PHE A 197 -6.86 -13.40 -3.07
N ALA A 198 -7.25 -14.26 -2.14
CA ALA A 198 -7.93 -13.84 -0.92
C ALA A 198 -7.10 -12.85 -0.09
N LEU A 199 -5.79 -13.11 0.08
CA LEU A 199 -4.88 -12.19 0.76
C LEU A 199 -4.74 -10.85 0.03
N ASN A 200 -4.68 -10.88 -1.30
CA ASN A 200 -4.59 -9.68 -2.13
C ASN A 200 -5.85 -8.82 -2.03
N ILE A 201 -7.04 -9.44 -2.04
CA ILE A 201 -8.31 -8.72 -1.86
C ILE A 201 -8.35 -8.02 -0.51
N LEU A 202 -7.98 -8.70 0.58
CA LEU A 202 -7.95 -8.10 1.91
C LEU A 202 -7.00 -6.91 1.99
N GLY A 203 -5.80 -7.03 1.42
CA GLY A 203 -4.83 -5.92 1.37
C GLY A 203 -5.33 -4.74 0.55
N THR A 204 -5.97 -5.01 -0.60
CA THR A 204 -6.55 -3.98 -1.47
C THR A 204 -7.75 -3.30 -0.81
N ALA A 205 -8.62 -4.07 -0.15
CA ALA A 205 -9.74 -3.56 0.62
C ALA A 205 -9.27 -2.62 1.74
N TYR A 206 -8.27 -3.04 2.51
CA TYR A 206 -7.67 -2.23 3.57
C TYR A 206 -7.16 -0.87 3.08
N SER A 207 -6.61 -0.81 1.86
CA SER A 207 -6.01 0.41 1.32
C SER A 207 -6.99 1.35 0.61
N SER A 208 -8.20 0.89 0.28
CA SER A 208 -9.07 1.62 -0.67
C SER A 208 -10.52 1.77 -0.24
N LEU A 209 -11.08 0.83 0.56
CA LEU A 209 -12.51 0.85 0.89
C LEU A 209 -12.93 2.07 1.69
N ASP A 210 -12.08 2.58 2.55
CA ASP A 210 -12.32 3.81 3.32
C ASP A 210 -12.69 4.97 2.39
N LYS A 211 -11.90 5.20 1.36
CA LYS A 211 -12.10 6.31 0.41
C LYS A 211 -13.36 6.13 -0.43
N LEU A 212 -13.66 4.90 -0.80
CA LEU A 212 -14.86 4.57 -1.57
C LEU A 212 -16.16 4.72 -0.77
N ILE A 213 -16.07 4.63 0.56
CA ILE A 213 -17.21 4.84 1.46
C ILE A 213 -17.33 6.32 1.83
N ILE A 214 -16.21 6.99 2.13
CA ILE A 214 -16.21 8.39 2.56
C ILE A 214 -16.75 9.31 1.47
N ALA A 215 -16.35 9.13 0.21
CA ALA A 215 -16.78 10.02 -0.87
C ALA A 215 -18.31 10.10 -1.04
N PRO A 216 -19.05 9.00 -1.22
CA PRO A 216 -20.50 9.05 -1.36
C PRO A 216 -21.22 9.41 -0.06
N LEU A 217 -20.63 9.17 1.12
CA LEU A 217 -21.25 9.42 2.40
C LEU A 217 -21.11 10.89 2.84
N LEU A 218 -19.94 11.49 2.64
CA LEU A 218 -19.56 12.78 3.23
C LEU A 218 -18.99 13.79 2.21
N GLY A 219 -18.82 13.38 0.96
CA GLY A 219 -18.34 14.24 -0.13
C GLY A 219 -16.83 14.28 -0.30
N PHE A 220 -16.43 14.86 -1.44
CA PHE A 220 -15.04 14.89 -1.86
C PHE A 220 -14.16 15.84 -1.05
N VAL A 221 -14.68 16.92 -0.51
CA VAL A 221 -13.94 17.86 0.35
C VAL A 221 -13.43 17.12 1.60
N ILE A 222 -14.31 16.35 2.25
CA ILE A 222 -13.94 15.55 3.43
C ILE A 222 -12.94 14.45 3.05
N LEU A 223 -13.18 13.75 1.93
CA LEU A 223 -12.26 12.75 1.44
C LEU A 223 -10.88 13.34 1.12
N GLY A 224 -10.81 14.54 0.55
CA GLY A 224 -9.55 15.21 0.25
C GLY A 224 -8.74 15.52 1.50
N ASN A 225 -9.40 16.11 2.52
CA ASN A 225 -8.77 16.37 3.81
C ASN A 225 -8.29 15.08 4.50
N TYR A 226 -9.11 14.05 4.49
CA TYR A 226 -8.75 12.73 5.02
C TYR A 226 -7.55 12.12 4.28
N SER A 227 -7.57 12.18 2.95
CA SER A 227 -6.48 11.61 2.12
C SER A 227 -5.16 12.33 2.32
N LEU A 228 -5.19 13.66 2.51
CA LEU A 228 -3.98 14.43 2.86
C LEU A 228 -3.45 14.01 4.23
N ALA A 229 -4.31 13.85 5.22
CA ALA A 229 -3.90 13.39 6.55
C ALA A 229 -3.31 11.96 6.49
N LEU A 230 -3.89 11.06 5.68
CA LEU A 230 -3.31 9.73 5.45
C LEU A 230 -1.95 9.79 4.73
N GLN A 231 -1.74 10.74 3.83
CA GLN A 231 -0.43 10.95 3.20
C GLN A 231 0.63 11.35 4.25
N PHE A 232 0.25 12.23 5.18
CA PHE A 232 1.11 12.60 6.30
C PHE A 232 1.37 11.41 7.25
N PHE A 233 0.34 10.64 7.56
CA PHE A 233 0.46 9.41 8.35
C PHE A 233 1.38 8.38 7.69
N THR A 234 1.36 8.27 6.36
CA THR A 234 2.26 7.40 5.61
C THR A 234 3.72 7.82 5.79
N LEU A 235 4.01 9.13 5.77
CA LEU A 235 5.36 9.65 6.07
C LEU A 235 5.82 9.27 7.49
N MET A 236 4.95 9.43 8.48
CA MET A 236 5.25 9.04 9.86
C MET A 236 5.52 7.54 9.99
N SER A 237 4.88 6.72 9.16
CA SER A 237 4.99 5.25 9.16
C SER A 237 6.26 4.72 8.47
N ILE A 238 7.05 5.56 7.82
CA ILE A 238 8.28 5.12 7.12
C ILE A 238 9.24 4.41 8.09
N LEU A 239 9.53 5.03 9.24
CA LEU A 239 10.47 4.48 10.21
C LEU A 239 10.01 3.13 10.79
N PRO A 240 8.78 2.97 11.32
CA PRO A 240 8.26 1.67 11.73
C PRO A 240 8.32 0.60 10.64
N THR A 241 7.97 0.95 9.41
CA THR A 241 7.98 0.02 8.27
C THR A 241 9.38 -0.49 7.92
N VAL A 242 10.37 0.39 7.92
CA VAL A 242 11.77 0.01 7.67
C VAL A 242 12.27 -0.96 8.75
N ILE A 243 11.95 -0.65 10.01
CA ILE A 243 12.39 -1.48 11.13
C ILE A 243 11.66 -2.82 11.16
N GLN A 244 10.38 -2.86 10.80
CA GLN A 244 9.64 -4.11 10.60
C GLN A 244 10.35 -5.04 9.64
N LYS A 245 10.80 -4.54 8.48
CA LYS A 245 11.56 -5.31 7.48
C LYS A 245 12.88 -5.87 8.03
N TYR A 246 13.49 -5.19 9.01
CA TYR A 246 14.67 -5.68 9.70
C TYR A 246 14.34 -6.75 10.76
N ILE A 247 13.26 -6.58 11.51
CA ILE A 247 12.88 -7.48 12.61
C ILE A 247 12.38 -8.84 12.09
N ILE A 248 11.61 -8.87 10.99
CA ILE A 248 11.02 -10.11 10.46
C ILE A 248 12.05 -11.24 10.26
N PRO A 249 13.19 -11.04 9.57
CA PRO A 249 14.21 -12.08 9.41
C PRO A 249 14.89 -12.45 10.72
N GLN A 250 15.05 -11.53 11.66
CA GLN A 250 15.65 -11.78 12.98
C GLN A 250 14.77 -12.73 13.79
N GLU A 251 13.48 -12.43 13.89
CA GLU A 251 12.50 -13.25 14.58
C GLU A 251 12.43 -14.68 13.99
N ALA A 252 12.46 -14.79 12.66
CA ALA A 252 12.46 -16.10 11.96
C ALA A 252 13.70 -16.96 12.26
N THR A 253 14.82 -16.34 12.70
CA THR A 253 16.03 -17.04 13.10
C THR A 253 16.13 -17.25 14.62
N GLY A 254 15.06 -16.94 15.37
CA GLY A 254 15.01 -17.06 16.83
C GLY A 254 15.70 -15.91 17.60
N ASN A 255 16.16 -14.87 16.91
CA ASN A 255 16.76 -13.69 17.53
C ASN A 255 15.66 -12.68 17.86
N ASP A 256 15.02 -12.83 19.02
CA ASP A 256 14.04 -11.86 19.52
C ASP A 256 14.75 -10.70 20.25
N ASN A 257 14.80 -9.54 19.59
CA ASN A 257 15.37 -8.33 20.18
C ASN A 257 14.29 -7.47 20.85
N LEU A 258 13.80 -7.92 22.00
CA LEU A 258 12.76 -7.21 22.78
C LEU A 258 13.16 -5.79 23.13
N LYS A 259 14.46 -5.51 23.37
CA LYS A 259 14.94 -4.16 23.66
C LYS A 259 14.73 -3.22 22.48
N LEU A 260 15.07 -3.69 21.27
CA LEU A 260 14.84 -2.90 20.05
C LEU A 260 13.33 -2.66 19.83
N LYS A 261 12.49 -3.70 19.96
CA LYS A 261 11.03 -3.58 19.82
C LYS A 261 10.46 -2.51 20.78
N LYS A 262 10.85 -2.52 22.07
CA LYS A 262 10.43 -1.52 23.06
C LYS A 262 10.88 -0.11 22.69
N ILE A 263 12.13 0.06 22.25
CA ILE A 263 12.66 1.36 21.82
C ILE A 263 11.84 1.92 20.66
N ILE A 264 11.52 1.09 19.65
CA ILE A 264 10.76 1.55 18.48
C ILE A 264 9.32 1.91 18.84
N ILE A 265 8.68 1.17 19.75
CA ILE A 265 7.36 1.53 20.26
C ILE A 265 7.44 2.87 21.01
N LEU A 266 8.46 3.10 21.81
CA LEU A 266 8.66 4.39 22.49
C LEU A 266 8.89 5.53 21.51
N ILE A 267 9.69 5.30 20.45
CA ILE A 267 9.90 6.27 19.37
C ILE A 267 8.56 6.56 18.67
N SER A 268 7.69 5.56 18.42
CA SER A 268 6.38 5.78 17.80
C SER A 268 5.47 6.67 18.66
N VAL A 269 5.59 6.62 19.98
CA VAL A 269 4.90 7.58 20.88
C VAL A 269 5.41 9.00 20.64
N GLY A 270 6.73 9.18 20.54
CA GLY A 270 7.32 10.48 20.20
C GLY A 270 6.86 11.00 18.84
N ILE A 271 6.81 10.13 17.82
CA ILE A 271 6.30 10.46 16.49
C ILE A 271 4.81 10.83 16.56
N ALA A 272 3.99 10.12 17.35
CA ALA A 272 2.58 10.42 17.54
C ALA A 272 2.39 11.82 18.15
N VAL A 273 3.15 12.16 19.20
CA VAL A 273 3.12 13.46 19.85
C VAL A 273 3.56 14.56 18.87
N LEU A 274 4.68 14.37 18.18
CA LEU A 274 5.15 15.34 17.17
C LEU A 274 4.15 15.52 16.03
N GLY A 275 3.57 14.44 15.52
CA GLY A 275 2.55 14.49 14.47
C GLY A 275 1.27 15.19 14.91
N SER A 276 0.78 14.88 16.12
CA SER A 276 -0.44 15.47 16.67
C SER A 276 -0.30 16.95 17.09
N THR A 277 0.92 17.43 17.33
CA THR A 277 1.21 18.82 17.70
C THR A 277 1.83 19.60 16.54
N LEU A 278 3.13 19.41 16.30
CA LEU A 278 3.85 20.15 15.26
C LEU A 278 3.36 19.82 13.84
N GLY A 279 3.02 18.55 13.58
CA GLY A 279 2.54 18.13 12.26
C GLY A 279 1.20 18.72 11.91
N SER A 280 0.25 18.77 12.85
CA SER A 280 -1.05 19.39 12.66
C SER A 280 -0.92 20.88 12.39
N ILE A 281 -0.12 21.60 13.19
CA ILE A 281 0.14 23.04 12.99
C ILE A 281 0.85 23.29 11.66
N ALA A 282 1.86 22.50 11.32
CA ALA A 282 2.62 22.69 10.09
C ALA A 282 1.73 22.59 8.84
N ILE A 283 0.76 21.68 8.82
CA ILE A 283 -0.14 21.50 7.67
C ILE A 283 -1.03 22.72 7.47
N SER A 284 -1.53 23.36 8.54
CA SER A 284 -2.36 24.55 8.48
C SER A 284 -1.58 25.75 7.87
N TYR A 285 -0.27 25.84 8.15
CA TYR A 285 0.60 26.87 7.56
C TYR A 285 1.01 26.56 6.12
N ILE A 286 1.35 25.29 5.82
CA ILE A 286 1.88 24.90 4.50
C ILE A 286 0.75 24.75 3.48
N ILE A 287 -0.42 24.23 3.90
CA ILE A 287 -1.54 23.94 3.01
C ILE A 287 -2.84 24.50 3.60
N PRO A 288 -3.00 25.83 3.70
CA PRO A 288 -4.15 26.44 4.38
C PRO A 288 -5.51 26.10 3.75
N LYS A 289 -5.54 25.67 2.48
CA LYS A 289 -6.77 25.21 1.81
C LYS A 289 -7.40 23.95 2.44
N PHE A 290 -6.63 23.19 3.24
CA PHE A 290 -7.06 21.94 3.89
C PHE A 290 -7.29 22.15 5.38
N GLU A 291 -8.18 23.09 5.72
CA GLU A 291 -8.44 23.55 7.10
C GLU A 291 -8.75 22.41 8.07
N THR A 292 -9.57 21.43 7.61
CA THR A 292 -9.99 20.32 8.47
C THR A 292 -8.96 19.18 8.56
N SER A 293 -7.90 19.19 7.74
CA SER A 293 -6.84 18.18 7.81
C SER A 293 -6.04 18.27 9.10
N GLU A 294 -5.94 19.45 9.73
CA GLU A 294 -5.28 19.63 11.02
C GLU A 294 -5.91 18.72 12.09
N GLU A 295 -7.24 18.76 12.21
CA GLU A 295 -7.97 17.97 13.18
C GLU A 295 -7.78 16.46 12.94
N ILE A 296 -7.82 16.04 11.67
CA ILE A 296 -7.60 14.64 11.30
C ILE A 296 -6.18 14.20 11.69
N ILE A 297 -5.16 14.98 11.31
CA ILE A 297 -3.75 14.65 11.61
C ILE A 297 -3.53 14.54 13.10
N ARG A 298 -4.14 15.46 13.90
CA ARG A 298 -4.07 15.43 15.36
C ARG A 298 -4.53 14.09 15.93
N VAL A 299 -5.60 13.53 15.40
CA VAL A 299 -6.18 12.25 15.84
C VAL A 299 -5.44 11.06 15.23
N VAL A 300 -5.27 11.06 13.90
CA VAL A 300 -4.70 9.92 13.16
C VAL A 300 -3.24 9.66 13.52
N SER A 301 -2.49 10.69 13.95
CA SER A 301 -1.12 10.53 14.42
C SER A 301 -0.99 9.48 15.54
N TRP A 302 -2.00 9.32 16.39
CA TRP A 302 -2.00 8.32 17.45
C TRP A 302 -2.12 6.89 16.94
N ALA A 303 -2.62 6.68 15.71
CA ALA A 303 -2.66 5.37 15.08
C ALA A 303 -1.28 4.78 14.78
N ILE A 304 -0.21 5.61 14.77
CA ILE A 304 1.17 5.13 14.55
C ILE A 304 1.61 4.16 15.64
N ILE A 305 1.12 4.33 16.87
CA ILE A 305 1.47 3.47 18.00
C ILE A 305 0.95 2.05 17.78
N PRO A 306 -0.35 1.79 17.59
CA PRO A 306 -0.86 0.44 17.35
C PRO A 306 -0.35 -0.15 16.03
N VAL A 307 -0.15 0.65 14.96
CA VAL A 307 0.52 0.17 13.73
C VAL A 307 1.91 -0.35 14.04
N THR A 308 2.70 0.39 14.81
CA THR A 308 4.05 -0.01 15.21
C THR A 308 4.02 -1.28 16.06
N ILE A 309 3.12 -1.38 17.03
CA ILE A 309 2.99 -2.58 17.89
C ILE A 309 2.72 -3.82 17.03
N ASN A 310 1.74 -3.78 16.13
CA ASN A 310 1.49 -4.91 15.21
C ASN A 310 2.70 -5.20 14.32
N GLY A 311 3.27 -4.15 13.72
CA GLY A 311 4.35 -4.27 12.74
C GLY A 311 5.67 -4.81 13.31
N VAL A 312 6.04 -4.44 14.54
CA VAL A 312 7.34 -4.86 15.12
C VAL A 312 7.23 -5.97 16.15
N TYR A 313 6.05 -6.18 16.75
CA TYR A 313 5.90 -7.17 17.83
C TYR A 313 5.11 -8.40 17.37
N TYR A 314 3.84 -8.25 16.92
CA TYR A 314 2.97 -9.39 16.64
C TYR A 314 3.18 -10.01 15.27
N TYR A 315 3.20 -9.23 14.20
CA TYR A 315 3.29 -9.76 12.85
C TYR A 315 4.60 -10.51 12.58
N PRO A 316 5.81 -10.01 12.99
CA PRO A 316 7.03 -10.78 12.85
C PRO A 316 6.99 -12.13 13.56
N LYS A 317 6.40 -12.17 14.78
CA LYS A 317 6.22 -13.39 15.56
C LYS A 317 5.28 -14.39 14.88
N PHE A 318 4.16 -13.91 14.32
CA PHE A 318 3.23 -14.77 13.60
C PHE A 318 3.84 -15.31 12.29
N TRP A 319 4.61 -14.49 11.57
CA TRP A 319 5.32 -14.96 10.38
C TRP A 319 6.41 -15.98 10.72
N ALA A 320 7.17 -15.75 11.76
CA ALA A 320 8.22 -16.68 12.20
C ALA A 320 7.66 -18.07 12.58
N LYS A 321 6.45 -18.11 13.12
CA LYS A 321 5.74 -19.35 13.48
C LYS A 321 4.82 -19.90 12.39
N GLU A 322 4.86 -19.34 11.16
CA GLU A 322 4.00 -19.71 10.03
C GLU A 322 2.48 -19.56 10.32
N MET A 323 2.13 -18.67 11.23
CA MET A 323 0.75 -18.44 11.69
C MET A 323 0.06 -17.30 10.94
N ASN A 324 0.17 -17.27 9.62
CA ASN A 324 -0.34 -16.18 8.77
C ASN A 324 -1.85 -15.91 8.95
N ARG A 325 -2.63 -16.92 9.34
CA ARG A 325 -4.06 -16.77 9.61
C ARG A 325 -4.38 -15.68 10.64
N HIS A 326 -3.52 -15.50 11.66
CA HIS A 326 -3.74 -14.47 12.67
C HIS A 326 -3.50 -13.06 12.13
N ILE A 327 -2.60 -12.90 11.17
CA ILE A 327 -2.41 -11.63 10.46
C ILE A 327 -3.65 -11.31 9.61
N VAL A 328 -4.19 -12.32 8.91
CA VAL A 328 -5.44 -12.19 8.13
C VAL A 328 -6.59 -11.77 9.04
N PHE A 329 -6.81 -12.45 10.15
CA PHE A 329 -7.88 -12.10 11.08
C PHE A 329 -7.70 -10.72 11.73
N SER A 330 -6.46 -10.34 12.11
CA SER A 330 -6.15 -9.00 12.61
C SER A 330 -6.50 -7.93 11.58
N THR A 331 -6.10 -8.15 10.31
CA THR A 331 -6.40 -7.21 9.22
C THR A 331 -7.89 -7.15 8.91
N THR A 332 -8.58 -8.30 8.88
CA THR A 332 -10.05 -8.35 8.69
C THR A 332 -10.77 -7.60 9.81
N THR A 333 -10.35 -7.80 11.07
CA THR A 333 -10.90 -7.06 12.22
C THR A 333 -10.71 -5.55 12.04
N THR A 334 -9.51 -5.12 11.64
CA THR A 334 -9.23 -3.70 11.37
C THR A 334 -10.14 -3.15 10.28
N VAL A 335 -10.25 -3.83 9.12
CA VAL A 335 -11.10 -3.39 8.00
C VAL A 335 -12.57 -3.32 8.41
N SER A 336 -13.07 -4.36 9.10
CA SER A 336 -14.47 -4.39 9.54
C SER A 336 -14.81 -3.26 10.51
N ILE A 337 -13.95 -3.03 11.50
CA ILE A 337 -14.15 -1.93 12.47
C ILE A 337 -14.04 -0.58 11.76
N GLN A 338 -13.12 -0.42 10.81
CA GLN A 338 -12.97 0.83 10.05
C GLN A 338 -14.21 1.15 9.21
N ILE A 339 -14.73 0.16 8.47
CA ILE A 339 -15.96 0.34 7.67
C ILE A 339 -17.14 0.70 8.56
N LEU A 340 -17.36 -0.07 9.63
CA LEU A 340 -18.46 0.21 10.58
C LEU A 340 -18.28 1.57 11.23
N GLY A 341 -17.05 1.93 11.64
CA GLY A 341 -16.75 3.22 12.23
C GLY A 341 -16.96 4.40 11.27
N ILE A 342 -16.56 4.26 10.00
CA ILE A 342 -16.81 5.31 8.99
C ILE A 342 -18.32 5.51 8.81
N VAL A 343 -19.10 4.43 8.68
CA VAL A 343 -20.54 4.51 8.48
C VAL A 343 -21.26 5.07 9.71
N THR A 344 -20.88 4.68 10.93
CA THR A 344 -21.55 5.12 12.16
C THR A 344 -20.96 6.44 12.69
N LEU A 345 -19.68 6.45 13.08
CA LEU A 345 -19.04 7.64 13.65
C LEU A 345 -18.85 8.74 12.60
N GLY A 346 -18.58 8.37 11.34
CA GLY A 346 -18.45 9.32 10.25
C GLY A 346 -19.77 10.05 9.97
N SER A 347 -20.91 9.35 9.97
CA SER A 347 -22.23 9.99 9.80
C SER A 347 -22.64 10.85 11.00
N MET A 348 -22.22 10.52 12.23
CA MET A 348 -22.58 11.27 13.45
C MET A 348 -21.66 12.47 13.71
N PHE A 349 -20.36 12.31 13.47
CA PHE A 349 -19.32 13.28 13.85
C PHE A 349 -18.49 13.78 12.66
N GLY A 350 -18.91 13.47 11.43
CA GLY A 350 -18.21 13.91 10.22
C GLY A 350 -16.76 13.45 10.18
N ILE A 351 -15.88 14.37 9.84
CA ILE A 351 -14.44 14.12 9.62
C ILE A 351 -13.73 13.62 10.89
N PHE A 352 -14.12 14.12 12.04
CA PHE A 352 -13.59 13.70 13.34
C PHE A 352 -13.95 12.24 13.64
N GLY A 353 -15.20 11.84 13.31
CA GLY A 353 -15.66 10.45 13.45
C GLY A 353 -14.85 9.49 12.57
N ILE A 354 -14.50 9.90 11.34
CA ILE A 354 -13.64 9.10 10.44
C ILE A 354 -12.23 8.94 11.03
N ALA A 355 -11.65 10.03 11.53
CA ALA A 355 -10.31 9.99 12.12
C ALA A 355 -10.24 9.05 13.34
N ILE A 356 -11.23 9.13 14.23
CA ILE A 356 -11.35 8.25 15.38
C ILE A 356 -11.57 6.80 14.95
N SER A 357 -12.42 6.56 13.93
CA SER A 357 -12.69 5.21 13.45
C SER A 357 -11.43 4.49 12.98
N LEU A 358 -10.50 5.20 12.33
CA LEU A 358 -9.20 4.65 11.93
C LEU A 358 -8.37 4.21 13.14
N VAL A 359 -8.27 5.05 14.17
CA VAL A 359 -7.49 4.74 15.39
C VAL A 359 -8.09 3.54 16.12
N ILE A 360 -9.42 3.51 16.27
CA ILE A 360 -10.13 2.39 16.91
C ILE A 360 -9.95 1.10 16.09
N ALA A 361 -10.07 1.18 14.77
CA ALA A 361 -9.92 0.03 13.88
C ALA A 361 -8.54 -0.62 13.98
N ILE A 362 -7.48 0.19 13.90
CA ILE A 362 -6.11 -0.33 14.00
C ILE A 362 -5.85 -0.87 15.41
N SER A 363 -6.35 -0.20 16.45
CA SER A 363 -6.25 -0.66 17.83
C SER A 363 -7.00 -1.98 18.05
N GLY A 364 -8.17 -2.15 17.40
CA GLY A 364 -8.92 -3.42 17.40
C GLY A 364 -8.13 -4.57 16.78
N GLY A 365 -7.42 -4.33 15.68
CA GLY A 365 -6.49 -5.29 15.09
C GLY A 365 -5.36 -5.68 16.05
N VAL A 366 -4.81 -4.72 16.81
CA VAL A 366 -3.79 -4.99 17.85
C VAL A 366 -4.38 -5.82 19.00
N CYS A 367 -5.59 -5.48 19.45
CA CYS A 367 -6.28 -6.25 20.51
C CYS A 367 -6.48 -7.71 20.08
N TYR A 368 -6.92 -7.94 18.84
CA TYR A 368 -6.99 -9.31 18.30
C TYR A 368 -5.62 -10.00 18.35
N SER A 369 -4.57 -9.33 17.86
CA SER A 369 -3.21 -9.90 17.84
C SER A 369 -2.70 -10.24 19.25
N PHE A 370 -2.98 -9.40 20.23
CA PHE A 370 -2.67 -9.64 21.63
C PHE A 370 -3.40 -10.88 22.18
N ILE A 371 -4.70 -10.98 21.96
CA ILE A 371 -5.51 -12.13 22.41
C ILE A 371 -5.00 -13.42 21.77
N ALA A 372 -4.75 -13.39 20.46
CA ALA A 372 -4.23 -14.53 19.72
C ALA A 372 -2.84 -14.98 20.26
N ASP A 373 -1.94 -14.05 20.52
CA ASP A 373 -0.62 -14.37 21.05
C ASP A 373 -0.69 -14.98 22.47
N LYS A 374 -1.53 -14.41 23.34
CA LYS A 374 -1.75 -14.93 24.69
C LYS A 374 -2.35 -16.34 24.70
N TYR A 375 -3.31 -16.59 23.78
CA TYR A 375 -3.89 -17.91 23.62
C TYR A 375 -2.85 -18.94 23.17
N LEU A 376 -2.01 -18.59 22.20
CA LEU A 376 -0.93 -19.45 21.72
C LEU A 376 0.11 -19.78 22.81
N GLN A 377 0.44 -18.81 23.68
CA GLN A 377 1.36 -19.05 24.81
C GLN A 377 0.81 -19.99 25.87
N LYS A 378 -0.52 -20.12 25.96
CA LYS A 378 -1.16 -21.01 26.95
C LYS A 378 -1.18 -22.47 26.50
N TYR A 379 -1.11 -22.73 25.18
CA TYR A 379 -1.25 -24.05 24.58
C TYR A 379 0.03 -24.52 23.83
N SER A 380 1.11 -23.76 23.84
CA SER A 380 2.47 -24.14 23.44
C SER A 380 3.32 -24.51 24.65
#